data_9c70eb9cf354da8a79f0cafca531ac6f
#
_entry.id   9c70eb9cf354da8a79f0cafca531ac6f
#
_cell.length_a   1.000
_cell.length_b   1.000
_cell.length_c   1.000
_cell.angle_alpha   90.00
_cell.angle_beta   90.00
_cell.angle_gamma   90.00
#
_symmetry.space_group_name_H-M   'P 1'
#
loop_
_entity.id
_entity.type
_entity.pdbx_description
1 polymer ?
#
loop_
_entity_poly.entity_id
_entity_poly.type
_entity_poly.pdbx_seq_one_letter_code
_entity_poly.pdbx_strand_id
1 'polypeptide(L)'
;VLRWYPPQWRIKYGEGLIALLEDSYGENPLPLRVRFSLARTGTVERDREVGVLGETASSSEQLKAGSLLVLCGWSLFVVAGATFAKFTEHWSVAMASSHRTLPSIAETATQSAGIIGVIAVLVAAVLVVPTFVRQLRAQGWRSLRRPITRGLVAVTTTAVVAAGVILWAHHLNVNQRNGGSALFGAGASIAAFVALAALAVVTSTVITVTRALKLPRTTLRLLSSMALGVTVLMGVIASGIGLWWASEAAYDPRFLANSIGSGVFVTSSVLPPPLVIAGAFMLVGLASTLAGSARVLGGFKRT
;
A
#
# COMPACT_ATOMS: atom_id res chain seq x y z
N VAL A 1 12.42 -25.08 -4.75
CA VAL A 1 10.97 -24.89 -4.95
C VAL A 1 10.24 -24.79 -3.61
N LEU A 2 10.48 -25.68 -2.66
CA LEU A 2 9.77 -25.73 -1.36
C LEU A 2 9.95 -24.51 -0.46
N ARG A 3 10.94 -23.66 -0.70
CA ARG A 3 11.18 -22.46 0.15
C ARG A 3 10.00 -21.46 0.17
N TRP A 4 9.05 -21.54 -0.79
CA TRP A 4 7.87 -20.72 -0.86
C TRP A 4 6.77 -21.17 0.10
N TYR A 5 6.78 -22.46 0.49
CA TYR A 5 5.80 -23.04 1.41
C TYR A 5 6.18 -22.81 2.87
N PRO A 6 5.19 -22.73 3.79
CA PRO A 6 5.42 -22.59 5.23
C PRO A 6 6.21 -23.77 5.81
N PRO A 7 6.95 -23.57 6.93
CA PRO A 7 7.72 -24.64 7.55
C PRO A 7 6.89 -25.86 7.93
N GLN A 8 5.72 -25.66 8.55
CA GLN A 8 4.83 -26.75 8.96
C GLN A 8 4.26 -27.52 7.76
N TRP A 9 3.89 -26.80 6.69
CA TRP A 9 3.45 -27.42 5.45
C TRP A 9 4.55 -28.28 4.82
N ARG A 10 5.79 -27.79 4.82
CA ARG A 10 6.95 -28.54 4.28
C ARG A 10 7.21 -29.83 5.03
N ILE A 11 7.08 -29.83 6.36
CA ILE A 11 7.24 -31.03 7.19
C ILE A 11 6.13 -32.05 6.84
N LYS A 12 4.91 -31.60 6.63
CA LYS A 12 3.76 -32.50 6.44
C LYS A 12 3.60 -33.00 5.01
N TYR A 13 3.89 -32.16 4.02
CA TYR A 13 3.56 -32.44 2.61
C TYR A 13 4.78 -32.32 1.66
N GLY A 14 5.93 -31.88 2.16
CA GLY A 14 7.10 -31.57 1.32
C GLY A 14 7.64 -32.79 0.58
N GLU A 15 7.78 -33.91 1.24
CA GLU A 15 8.28 -35.15 0.63
C GLU A 15 7.33 -35.66 -0.47
N GLY A 16 6.01 -35.63 -0.23
CA GLY A 16 5.03 -36.03 -1.21
C GLY A 16 5.01 -35.12 -2.45
N LEU A 17 5.20 -33.78 -2.27
CA LEU A 17 5.31 -32.89 -3.40
C LEU A 17 6.60 -33.12 -4.20
N ILE A 18 7.73 -33.40 -3.54
CA ILE A 18 8.98 -33.73 -4.24
C ILE A 18 8.80 -35.00 -5.06
N ALA A 19 8.29 -36.07 -4.47
CA ALA A 19 8.06 -37.35 -5.16
C ALA A 19 7.14 -37.17 -6.38
N LEU A 20 6.07 -36.38 -6.26
CA LEU A 20 5.15 -36.08 -7.38
C LEU A 20 5.82 -35.28 -8.50
N LEU A 21 6.72 -34.36 -8.15
CA LEU A 21 7.47 -33.59 -9.14
C LEU A 21 8.55 -34.45 -9.84
N GLU A 22 9.20 -35.33 -9.12
CA GLU A 22 10.18 -36.29 -9.65
C GLU A 22 9.50 -37.30 -10.59
N ASP A 23 8.34 -37.81 -10.22
CA ASP A 23 7.53 -38.71 -11.06
C ASP A 23 7.06 -38.02 -12.35
N SER A 24 6.66 -36.75 -12.24
CA SER A 24 6.11 -36.00 -13.39
C SER A 24 7.18 -35.47 -14.34
N TYR A 25 8.36 -35.12 -13.87
CA TYR A 25 9.38 -34.40 -14.64
C TYR A 25 10.75 -35.10 -14.66
N GLY A 26 10.96 -36.13 -13.83
CA GLY A 26 12.23 -36.84 -13.69
C GLY A 26 13.37 -35.88 -13.32
N GLU A 27 14.52 -36.04 -13.95
CA GLU A 27 15.68 -35.17 -13.78
C GLU A 27 15.63 -33.86 -14.58
N ASN A 28 14.59 -33.67 -15.38
CA ASN A 28 14.48 -32.47 -16.21
C ASN A 28 14.19 -31.20 -15.37
N PRO A 29 14.75 -30.05 -15.74
CA PRO A 29 14.48 -28.82 -15.04
C PRO A 29 13.00 -28.43 -15.16
N LEU A 30 12.36 -28.13 -14.04
CA LEU A 30 10.94 -27.72 -13.98
C LEU A 30 10.66 -26.53 -14.93
N PRO A 31 9.62 -26.64 -15.78
CA PRO A 31 9.19 -25.53 -16.65
C PRO A 31 8.89 -24.26 -15.83
N LEU A 32 9.21 -23.09 -16.38
CA LEU A 32 8.97 -21.79 -15.69
C LEU A 32 7.52 -21.64 -15.24
N ARG A 33 6.55 -22.11 -16.03
CA ARG A 33 5.13 -22.05 -15.69
C ARG A 33 4.82 -22.84 -14.41
N VAL A 34 5.43 -24.02 -14.26
CA VAL A 34 5.25 -24.88 -13.07
C VAL A 34 5.94 -24.23 -11.85
N ARG A 35 7.16 -23.69 -12.04
CA ARG A 35 7.87 -22.97 -10.96
C ARG A 35 7.08 -21.79 -10.45
N PHE A 36 6.46 -21.02 -11.36
CA PHE A 36 5.61 -19.87 -11.00
C PHE A 36 4.32 -20.30 -10.31
N SER A 37 3.66 -21.39 -10.79
CA SER A 37 2.47 -21.96 -10.16
C SER A 37 2.78 -22.41 -8.73
N LEU A 38 3.88 -23.14 -8.52
CA LEU A 38 4.30 -23.61 -7.19
C LEU A 38 4.67 -22.43 -6.26
N ALA A 39 5.34 -21.40 -6.77
CA ALA A 39 5.62 -20.21 -5.99
C ALA A 39 4.34 -19.49 -5.57
N ARG A 40 3.37 -19.32 -6.49
CA ARG A 40 2.07 -18.73 -6.20
C ARG A 40 1.29 -19.55 -5.17
N THR A 41 1.23 -20.88 -5.33
CA THR A 41 0.54 -21.76 -4.38
C THR A 41 1.23 -21.73 -3.01
N GLY A 42 2.56 -21.74 -2.98
CA GLY A 42 3.32 -21.64 -1.72
C GLY A 42 3.12 -20.32 -0.99
N THR A 43 2.98 -19.19 -1.71
CA THR A 43 2.62 -17.90 -1.08
C THR A 43 1.19 -17.91 -0.55
N VAL A 44 0.23 -18.48 -1.29
CA VAL A 44 -1.15 -18.66 -0.82
C VAL A 44 -1.22 -19.53 0.44
N GLU A 45 -0.46 -20.62 0.51
CA GLU A 45 -0.39 -21.46 1.72
C GLU A 45 0.27 -20.74 2.90
N ARG A 46 1.29 -19.90 2.66
CA ARG A 46 1.82 -19.00 3.69
C ARG A 46 0.76 -18.02 4.19
N ASP A 47 0.00 -17.45 3.29
CA ASP A 47 -1.06 -16.51 3.64
C ASP A 47 -2.21 -17.20 4.40
N ARG A 48 -2.47 -18.49 4.12
CA ARG A 48 -3.40 -19.33 4.89
C ARG A 48 -2.87 -19.63 6.31
N GLU A 49 -1.61 -20.07 6.44
CA GLU A 49 -0.99 -20.32 7.75
C GLU A 49 -0.94 -19.05 8.59
N VAL A 50 -0.75 -17.93 7.94
CA VAL A 50 -0.73 -16.59 8.52
C VAL A 50 -2.14 -16.10 8.90
N GLY A 51 -3.22 -16.86 8.54
CA GLY A 51 -4.60 -16.44 8.75
C GLY A 51 -5.07 -15.33 7.80
N VAL A 52 -4.27 -14.98 6.78
CA VAL A 52 -4.66 -13.99 5.78
C VAL A 52 -5.70 -14.55 4.81
N LEU A 53 -5.71 -15.85 4.52
CA LEU A 53 -6.61 -16.52 3.58
C LEU A 53 -7.41 -17.70 4.16
N GLY A 54 -7.40 -17.92 5.50
CA GLY A 54 -8.04 -19.08 6.11
C GLY A 54 -9.50 -18.84 6.53
N GLU A 55 -10.43 -19.70 6.12
CA GLU A 55 -11.83 -19.71 6.59
C GLU A 55 -11.97 -20.22 8.05
N THR A 56 -10.93 -20.86 8.60
CA THR A 56 -10.90 -21.47 9.93
C THR A 56 -10.38 -20.58 11.04
N ALA A 57 -9.96 -19.34 10.72
CA ALA A 57 -9.47 -18.40 11.71
C ALA A 57 -10.57 -17.98 12.70
N SER A 58 -10.22 -17.83 13.97
CA SER A 58 -11.14 -17.27 14.98
C SER A 58 -11.61 -15.88 14.56
N SER A 59 -12.80 -15.46 15.02
CA SER A 59 -13.31 -14.10 14.70
C SER A 59 -12.32 -13.00 15.08
N SER A 60 -11.56 -13.16 16.15
CA SER A 60 -10.51 -12.21 16.56
C SER A 60 -9.34 -12.15 15.60
N GLU A 61 -8.95 -13.27 15.02
CA GLU A 61 -7.88 -13.33 14.00
C GLU A 61 -8.32 -12.73 12.67
N GLN A 62 -9.58 -12.97 12.27
CA GLN A 62 -10.17 -12.35 11.08
C GLN A 62 -10.25 -10.83 11.20
N LEU A 63 -10.71 -10.30 12.35
CA LEU A 63 -10.74 -8.87 12.63
C LEU A 63 -9.31 -8.27 12.56
N LYS A 64 -8.34 -8.93 13.17
CA LYS A 64 -6.95 -8.50 13.20
C LYS A 64 -6.33 -8.50 11.79
N ALA A 65 -6.47 -9.60 11.05
CA ALA A 65 -5.93 -9.73 9.70
C ALA A 65 -6.60 -8.76 8.72
N GLY A 66 -7.92 -8.60 8.81
CA GLY A 66 -8.68 -7.64 8.00
C GLY A 66 -8.24 -6.20 8.24
N SER A 67 -8.14 -5.78 9.51
CA SER A 67 -7.68 -4.42 9.87
C SER A 67 -6.24 -4.15 9.40
N LEU A 68 -5.35 -5.14 9.50
CA LEU A 68 -3.98 -5.03 8.98
C LEU A 68 -3.96 -4.87 7.45
N LEU A 69 -4.78 -5.64 6.75
CA LEU A 69 -4.84 -5.56 5.29
C LEU A 69 -5.37 -4.20 4.83
N VAL A 70 -6.36 -3.64 5.55
CA VAL A 70 -6.84 -2.26 5.33
C VAL A 70 -5.72 -1.25 5.55
N LEU A 71 -4.97 -1.35 6.64
CA LEU A 71 -3.87 -0.45 6.95
C LEU A 71 -2.77 -0.51 5.87
N CYS A 72 -2.40 -1.71 5.44
CA CYS A 72 -1.41 -1.90 4.36
C CYS A 72 -1.90 -1.31 3.03
N GLY A 73 -3.16 -1.58 2.67
CA GLY A 73 -3.81 -1.03 1.48
C GLY A 73 -3.87 0.50 1.51
N TRP A 74 -4.27 1.08 2.65
CA TRP A 74 -4.26 2.53 2.87
C TRP A 74 -2.85 3.13 2.69
N SER A 75 -1.84 2.53 3.33
CA SER A 75 -0.46 3.03 3.24
C SER A 75 0.06 3.00 1.80
N LEU A 76 -0.20 1.92 1.07
CA LEU A 76 0.14 1.81 -0.34
C LEU A 76 -0.58 2.86 -1.19
N PHE A 77 -1.89 3.04 -0.94
CA PHE A 77 -2.72 4.02 -1.64
C PHE A 77 -2.23 5.45 -1.42
N VAL A 78 -1.88 5.82 -0.18
CA VAL A 78 -1.38 7.17 0.16
C VAL A 78 -0.04 7.44 -0.50
N VAL A 79 0.91 6.49 -0.44
CA VAL A 79 2.24 6.66 -1.08
C VAL A 79 2.08 6.79 -2.60
N ALA A 80 1.28 5.93 -3.21
CA ALA A 80 1.01 5.99 -4.64
C ALA A 80 0.23 7.27 -5.02
N GLY A 81 -0.74 7.68 -4.19
CA GLY A 81 -1.52 8.90 -4.36
C GLY A 81 -0.67 10.17 -4.27
N ALA A 82 0.30 10.22 -3.34
CA ALA A 82 1.26 11.33 -3.25
C ALA A 82 2.14 11.41 -4.52
N THR A 83 2.56 10.25 -5.04
CA THR A 83 3.30 10.19 -6.31
C THR A 83 2.41 10.66 -7.47
N PHE A 84 1.17 10.19 -7.54
CA PHE A 84 0.19 10.62 -8.53
C PHE A 84 -0.04 12.13 -8.47
N ALA A 85 -0.28 12.69 -7.28
CA ALA A 85 -0.49 14.12 -7.06
C ALA A 85 0.72 14.95 -7.53
N LYS A 86 1.95 14.45 -7.28
CA LYS A 86 3.16 15.16 -7.73
C LYS A 86 3.27 15.20 -9.26
N PHE A 87 2.89 14.15 -9.97
CA PHE A 87 2.90 14.13 -11.43
C PHE A 87 1.76 14.93 -12.05
N THR A 88 0.67 15.19 -11.30
CA THR A 88 -0.49 15.98 -11.74
C THR A 88 -0.51 17.41 -11.18
N GLU A 89 0.55 17.84 -10.52
CA GLU A 89 0.64 19.17 -9.85
C GLU A 89 0.37 20.34 -10.81
N HIS A 90 0.75 20.22 -12.08
CA HIS A 90 0.50 21.25 -13.11
C HIS A 90 -0.96 21.37 -13.54
N TRP A 91 -1.75 20.35 -13.27
CA TRP A 91 -3.15 20.32 -13.68
C TRP A 91 -4.02 21.24 -12.80
N SER A 92 -3.52 21.66 -11.65
CA SER A 92 -4.17 22.67 -10.81
C SER A 92 -4.28 24.05 -11.50
N VAL A 93 -3.39 24.35 -12.46
CA VAL A 93 -3.42 25.61 -13.22
C VAL A 93 -4.58 25.64 -14.22
N ALA A 94 -4.98 24.50 -14.78
CA ALA A 94 -6.13 24.38 -15.67
C ALA A 94 -7.46 24.59 -14.93
N MET A 95 -7.50 24.31 -13.63
CA MET A 95 -8.65 24.60 -12.77
C MET A 95 -8.98 26.10 -12.67
N ALA A 96 -8.17 26.95 -13.28
CA ALA A 96 -8.43 28.38 -13.39
C ALA A 96 -9.55 28.78 -14.39
N SER A 97 -10.10 27.83 -15.15
CA SER A 97 -11.17 28.08 -16.13
C SER A 97 -12.57 28.14 -15.51
N SER A 98 -13.56 28.61 -16.27
CA SER A 98 -14.89 29.02 -15.82
C SER A 98 -15.85 27.93 -15.33
N HIS A 99 -15.52 26.64 -15.44
CA HIS A 99 -16.39 25.51 -15.08
C HIS A 99 -15.94 24.77 -13.82
N ARG A 100 -15.76 25.50 -12.71
CA ARG A 100 -15.01 25.05 -11.52
C ARG A 100 -15.77 24.27 -10.45
N THR A 101 -17.08 24.16 -10.50
CA THR A 101 -17.85 23.66 -9.34
C THR A 101 -17.60 22.17 -9.08
N LEU A 102 -17.71 21.32 -10.08
CA LEU A 102 -17.52 19.87 -9.93
C LEU A 102 -16.07 19.47 -9.62
N PRO A 103 -15.04 19.94 -10.38
CA PRO A 103 -13.66 19.66 -10.04
C PRO A 103 -13.25 20.12 -8.65
N SER A 104 -13.69 21.33 -8.24
CA SER A 104 -13.40 21.89 -6.92
C SER A 104 -14.04 21.08 -5.78
N ILE A 105 -15.29 20.63 -5.95
CA ILE A 105 -15.96 19.75 -4.98
C ILE A 105 -15.21 18.41 -4.88
N ALA A 106 -14.83 17.81 -6.00
CA ALA A 106 -14.09 16.55 -6.05
C ALA A 106 -12.71 16.66 -5.38
N GLU A 107 -11.99 17.76 -5.61
CA GLU A 107 -10.71 18.05 -4.98
C GLU A 107 -10.87 18.23 -3.46
N THR A 108 -11.82 19.07 -3.03
CA THR A 108 -12.09 19.32 -1.61
C THR A 108 -12.49 18.04 -0.88
N ALA A 109 -13.33 17.21 -1.49
CA ALA A 109 -13.73 15.91 -0.94
C ALA A 109 -12.54 14.95 -0.81
N THR A 110 -11.67 14.90 -1.82
CA THR A 110 -10.46 14.08 -1.82
C THR A 110 -9.48 14.52 -0.73
N GLN A 111 -9.21 15.81 -0.61
CA GLN A 111 -8.31 16.37 0.41
C GLN A 111 -8.87 16.14 1.82
N SER A 112 -10.15 16.44 2.04
CA SER A 112 -10.81 16.25 3.34
C SER A 112 -10.81 14.77 3.76
N ALA A 113 -11.16 13.86 2.85
CA ALA A 113 -11.14 12.44 3.09
C ALA A 113 -9.71 11.93 3.39
N GLY A 114 -8.70 12.47 2.71
CA GLY A 114 -7.29 12.18 2.95
C GLY A 114 -6.87 12.58 4.36
N ILE A 115 -7.16 13.79 4.79
CA ILE A 115 -6.84 14.30 6.13
C ILE A 115 -7.54 13.47 7.21
N ILE A 116 -8.84 13.22 7.06
CA ILE A 116 -9.63 12.41 8.01
C ILE A 116 -9.05 10.98 8.09
N GLY A 117 -8.66 10.40 6.96
CA GLY A 117 -8.04 9.07 6.89
C GLY A 117 -6.72 9.01 7.64
N VAL A 118 -5.84 10.00 7.48
CA VAL A 118 -4.58 10.11 8.24
C VAL A 118 -4.86 10.23 9.73
N ILE A 119 -5.80 11.08 10.15
CA ILE A 119 -6.18 11.23 11.56
C ILE A 119 -6.70 9.90 12.10
N ALA A 120 -7.58 9.20 11.38
CA ALA A 120 -8.10 7.90 11.79
C ALA A 120 -6.98 6.86 12.00
N VAL A 121 -6.00 6.80 11.10
CA VAL A 121 -4.85 5.89 11.23
C VAL A 121 -3.97 6.27 12.43
N LEU A 122 -3.73 7.56 12.67
CA LEU A 122 -2.98 8.03 13.84
C LEU A 122 -3.69 7.68 15.15
N VAL A 123 -5.00 7.90 15.24
CA VAL A 123 -5.80 7.52 16.41
C VAL A 123 -5.76 6.01 16.62
N ALA A 124 -5.89 5.21 15.56
CA ALA A 124 -5.76 3.75 15.64
C ALA A 124 -4.38 3.33 16.17
N ALA A 125 -3.30 3.99 15.72
CA ALA A 125 -1.96 3.74 16.22
C ALA A 125 -1.85 4.06 17.71
N VAL A 126 -2.37 5.20 18.17
CA VAL A 126 -2.37 5.60 19.59
C VAL A 126 -3.13 4.59 20.47
N LEU A 127 -4.24 4.05 20.01
CA LEU A 127 -5.02 3.04 20.74
C LEU A 127 -4.26 1.71 20.95
N VAL A 128 -3.32 1.39 20.07
CA VAL A 128 -2.48 0.18 20.19
C VAL A 128 -1.30 0.38 21.15
N VAL A 129 -0.82 1.61 21.32
CA VAL A 129 0.39 1.93 22.12
C VAL A 129 0.34 1.36 23.54
N PRO A 130 -0.75 1.50 24.36
CA PRO A 130 -0.76 1.00 25.73
C PRO A 130 -0.58 -0.53 25.78
N THR A 131 -1.23 -1.25 24.87
CA THR A 131 -1.11 -2.72 24.77
C THR A 131 0.29 -3.12 24.34
N PHE A 132 0.86 -2.40 23.38
CA PHE A 132 2.22 -2.61 22.89
C PHE A 132 3.25 -2.39 24.00
N VAL A 133 3.17 -1.28 24.73
CA VAL A 133 4.09 -0.97 25.85
C VAL A 133 3.97 -2.01 26.97
N ARG A 134 2.74 -2.41 27.35
CA ARG A 134 2.53 -3.45 28.35
C ARG A 134 3.17 -4.77 27.95
N GLN A 135 3.05 -5.14 26.68
CA GLN A 135 3.58 -6.40 26.18
C GLN A 135 5.11 -6.37 26.03
N LEU A 136 5.69 -5.21 25.63
CA LEU A 136 7.13 -5.00 25.65
C LEU A 136 7.73 -5.19 27.04
N ARG A 137 7.04 -4.68 28.08
CA ARG A 137 7.47 -4.86 29.48
C ARG A 137 7.36 -6.32 29.94
N ALA A 138 6.34 -7.05 29.47
CA ALA A 138 6.09 -8.44 29.86
C ALA A 138 6.99 -9.47 29.13
N GLN A 139 7.18 -9.31 27.83
CA GLN A 139 7.91 -10.29 26.99
C GLN A 139 9.39 -9.94 26.75
N GLY A 140 9.80 -8.75 27.14
CA GLY A 140 11.13 -8.22 26.93
C GLY A 140 11.38 -7.69 25.50
N TRP A 141 12.25 -6.70 25.43
CA TRP A 141 12.65 -6.01 24.20
C TRP A 141 13.31 -6.93 23.14
N ARG A 142 13.94 -8.03 23.59
CA ARG A 142 14.78 -8.87 22.72
C ARG A 142 14.03 -9.51 21.56
N SER A 143 12.78 -9.93 21.74
CA SER A 143 11.98 -10.62 20.71
C SER A 143 11.52 -9.68 19.58
N LEU A 144 11.23 -8.41 19.90
CA LEU A 144 10.70 -7.42 18.95
C LEU A 144 11.77 -6.43 18.45
N ARG A 145 12.98 -6.45 19.03
CA ARG A 145 14.06 -5.52 18.68
C ARG A 145 14.38 -5.52 17.18
N ARG A 146 14.59 -6.71 16.60
CA ARG A 146 14.99 -6.84 15.19
C ARG A 146 13.93 -6.28 14.21
N PRO A 147 12.63 -6.63 14.28
CA PRO A 147 11.65 -6.06 13.38
C PRO A 147 11.47 -4.55 13.60
N ILE A 148 11.44 -4.08 14.84
CA ILE A 148 11.28 -2.65 15.15
C ILE A 148 12.45 -1.84 14.62
N THR A 149 13.70 -2.28 14.84
CA THR A 149 14.87 -1.55 14.33
C THR A 149 14.89 -1.51 12.80
N ARG A 150 14.49 -2.60 12.11
CA ARG A 150 14.37 -2.61 10.63
C ARG A 150 13.32 -1.60 10.16
N GLY A 151 12.15 -1.58 10.79
CA GLY A 151 11.09 -0.63 10.47
C GLY A 151 11.53 0.81 10.71
N LEU A 152 12.20 1.09 11.84
CA LEU A 152 12.72 2.41 12.16
C LEU A 152 13.77 2.88 11.15
N VAL A 153 14.73 2.01 10.81
CA VAL A 153 15.75 2.31 9.78
C VAL A 153 15.07 2.62 8.44
N ALA A 154 14.08 1.83 8.02
CA ALA A 154 13.35 2.08 6.77
C ALA A 154 12.66 3.45 6.77
N VAL A 155 11.96 3.81 7.84
CA VAL A 155 11.29 5.11 7.99
C VAL A 155 12.31 6.25 7.98
N THR A 156 13.39 6.14 8.76
CA THR A 156 14.43 7.16 8.83
C THR A 156 15.12 7.36 7.47
N THR A 157 15.47 6.27 6.79
CA THR A 157 16.06 6.35 5.45
C THR A 157 15.12 7.05 4.47
N THR A 158 13.83 6.72 4.49
CA THR A 158 12.84 7.37 3.63
C THR A 158 12.71 8.85 3.95
N ALA A 159 12.67 9.21 5.23
CA ALA A 159 12.60 10.61 5.67
C ALA A 159 13.83 11.42 5.22
N VAL A 160 15.03 10.85 5.35
CA VAL A 160 16.28 11.50 4.91
C VAL A 160 16.30 11.67 3.39
N VAL A 161 15.92 10.64 2.62
CA VAL A 161 15.86 10.74 1.16
C VAL A 161 14.80 11.75 0.72
N ALA A 162 13.61 11.73 1.32
CA ALA A 162 12.57 12.71 1.01
C ALA A 162 13.00 14.13 1.33
N ALA A 163 13.61 14.37 2.50
CA ALA A 163 14.16 15.67 2.87
C ALA A 163 15.25 16.13 1.89
N GLY A 164 16.14 15.24 1.48
CA GLY A 164 17.16 15.52 0.48
C GLY A 164 16.58 15.95 -0.87
N VAL A 165 15.55 15.25 -1.36
CA VAL A 165 14.85 15.63 -2.61
C VAL A 165 14.12 16.97 -2.46
N ILE A 166 13.47 17.22 -1.33
CA ILE A 166 12.77 18.49 -1.07
C ILE A 166 13.79 19.65 -1.02
N LEU A 167 14.88 19.50 -0.29
CA LEU A 167 15.94 20.51 -0.22
C LEU A 167 16.55 20.77 -1.60
N TRP A 168 16.80 19.72 -2.39
CA TRP A 168 17.27 19.88 -3.74
C TRP A 168 16.26 20.63 -4.63
N ALA A 169 14.97 20.30 -4.52
CA ALA A 169 13.90 20.99 -5.24
C ALA A 169 13.85 22.49 -4.94
N HIS A 170 14.23 22.95 -3.74
CA HIS A 170 14.29 24.38 -3.40
C HIS A 170 15.36 25.15 -4.19
N HIS A 171 16.40 24.48 -4.64
CA HIS A 171 17.48 25.08 -5.43
C HIS A 171 17.21 25.06 -6.94
N LEU A 172 16.12 24.42 -7.39
CA LEU A 172 15.74 24.32 -8.79
C LEU A 172 14.69 25.37 -9.16
N ASN A 173 14.82 25.91 -10.38
CA ASN A 173 13.75 26.75 -10.95
C ASN A 173 12.51 25.91 -11.31
N VAL A 174 11.37 26.59 -11.54
CA VAL A 174 10.07 25.95 -11.83
C VAL A 174 10.18 24.99 -13.01
N ASN A 175 10.87 25.37 -14.09
CA ASN A 175 11.05 24.53 -15.28
C ASN A 175 11.83 23.23 -14.97
N GLN A 176 12.89 23.34 -14.18
CA GLN A 176 13.71 22.17 -13.79
C GLN A 176 12.94 21.20 -12.89
N ARG A 177 12.14 21.74 -11.95
CA ARG A 177 11.27 20.92 -11.08
C ARG A 177 10.19 20.18 -11.87
N ASN A 178 9.74 20.79 -12.97
CA ASN A 178 8.60 20.34 -13.76
C ASN A 178 9.00 19.54 -15.00
N GLY A 179 10.21 18.97 -15.00
CA GLY A 179 10.63 18.06 -16.04
C GLY A 179 11.81 18.55 -16.90
N GLY A 180 12.23 19.80 -16.73
CA GLY A 180 13.42 20.32 -17.42
C GLY A 180 14.76 19.78 -16.88
N SER A 181 14.75 18.99 -15.79
CA SER A 181 15.94 18.35 -15.24
C SER A 181 15.77 16.83 -15.16
N ALA A 182 16.44 16.10 -16.05
CA ALA A 182 16.46 14.63 -16.04
C ALA A 182 17.05 14.07 -14.74
N LEU A 183 18.05 14.76 -14.16
CA LEU A 183 18.67 14.35 -12.88
C LEU A 183 17.67 14.46 -11.72
N PHE A 184 16.88 15.53 -11.66
CA PHE A 184 15.85 15.67 -10.64
C PHE A 184 14.75 14.61 -10.78
N GLY A 185 14.31 14.33 -12.01
CA GLY A 185 13.36 13.27 -12.31
C GLY A 185 13.87 11.88 -11.88
N ALA A 186 15.13 11.57 -12.16
CA ALA A 186 15.77 10.34 -11.70
C ALA A 186 15.85 10.27 -10.16
N GLY A 187 16.24 11.36 -9.49
CA GLY A 187 16.28 11.44 -8.03
C GLY A 187 14.91 11.25 -7.38
N ALA A 188 13.87 11.89 -7.93
CA ALA A 188 12.49 11.72 -7.47
C ALA A 188 12.00 10.27 -7.67
N SER A 189 12.37 9.63 -8.78
CA SER A 189 12.04 8.22 -9.04
C SER A 189 12.74 7.29 -8.06
N ILE A 190 14.02 7.51 -7.75
CA ILE A 190 14.76 6.75 -6.74
C ILE A 190 14.10 6.92 -5.37
N ALA A 191 13.70 8.16 -4.99
CA ALA A 191 13.00 8.41 -3.74
C ALA A 191 11.67 7.65 -3.65
N ALA A 192 10.91 7.58 -4.73
CA ALA A 192 9.68 6.80 -4.81
C ALA A 192 9.94 5.29 -4.63
N PHE A 193 10.98 4.75 -5.27
CA PHE A 193 11.40 3.36 -5.07
C PHE A 193 11.83 3.08 -3.63
N VAL A 194 12.59 3.97 -3.00
CA VAL A 194 12.98 3.86 -1.59
C VAL A 194 11.75 3.88 -0.70
N ALA A 195 10.78 4.75 -0.94
CA ALA A 195 9.53 4.82 -0.20
C ALA A 195 8.71 3.53 -0.32
N LEU A 196 8.60 2.95 -1.52
CA LEU A 196 7.91 1.66 -1.75
C LEU A 196 8.63 0.50 -1.06
N ALA A 197 9.95 0.43 -1.13
CA ALA A 197 10.74 -0.59 -0.43
C ALA A 197 10.59 -0.45 1.09
N ALA A 198 10.66 0.77 1.61
CA ALA A 198 10.44 1.05 3.03
C ALA A 198 9.02 0.68 3.47
N LEU A 199 8.01 0.96 2.66
CA LEU A 199 6.64 0.56 2.91
C LEU A 199 6.53 -0.97 3.07
N ALA A 200 7.18 -1.76 2.22
CA ALA A 200 7.20 -3.21 2.34
C ALA A 200 7.86 -3.68 3.65
N VAL A 201 8.97 -3.04 4.06
CA VAL A 201 9.67 -3.34 5.33
C VAL A 201 8.80 -2.96 6.53
N VAL A 202 8.20 -1.77 6.52
CA VAL A 202 7.31 -1.29 7.59
C VAL A 202 6.09 -2.19 7.70
N THR A 203 5.45 -2.54 6.59
CA THR A 203 4.32 -3.47 6.53
C THR A 203 4.69 -4.83 7.15
N SER A 204 5.83 -5.41 6.76
CA SER A 204 6.34 -6.65 7.34
C SER A 204 6.57 -6.52 8.86
N THR A 205 7.11 -5.39 9.31
CA THR A 205 7.32 -5.09 10.73
C THR A 205 6.00 -5.00 11.47
N VAL A 206 5.03 -4.25 10.96
CA VAL A 206 3.70 -4.10 11.56
C VAL A 206 2.99 -5.44 11.66
N ILE A 207 3.02 -6.26 10.61
CA ILE A 207 2.46 -7.62 10.61
C ILE A 207 3.12 -8.47 11.70
N THR A 208 4.44 -8.46 11.80
CA THR A 208 5.20 -9.26 12.78
C THR A 208 4.86 -8.83 14.21
N VAL A 209 4.86 -7.52 14.47
CA VAL A 209 4.55 -6.95 15.79
C VAL A 209 3.10 -7.24 16.18
N THR A 210 2.14 -6.98 15.29
CA THR A 210 0.71 -7.16 15.59
C THR A 210 0.33 -8.63 15.78
N ARG A 211 1.02 -9.57 15.12
CA ARG A 211 0.84 -11.01 15.41
C ARG A 211 1.25 -11.36 16.83
N ALA A 212 2.34 -10.80 17.30
CA ALA A 212 2.81 -11.01 18.68
C ALA A 212 1.87 -10.36 19.70
N LEU A 213 1.11 -9.31 19.33
CA LEU A 213 0.24 -8.58 20.23
C LEU A 213 -1.06 -9.34 20.55
N LYS A 214 -1.32 -9.55 21.83
CA LYS A 214 -2.63 -10.02 22.34
C LYS A 214 -3.53 -8.83 22.61
N LEU A 215 -4.29 -8.40 21.59
CA LEU A 215 -5.20 -7.26 21.69
C LEU A 215 -6.51 -7.66 22.38
N PRO A 216 -7.06 -6.84 23.32
CA PRO A 216 -8.38 -7.02 23.87
C PRO A 216 -9.47 -6.98 22.78
N ARG A 217 -10.56 -7.73 22.97
CA ARG A 217 -11.67 -7.77 22.00
C ARG A 217 -12.28 -6.39 21.72
N THR A 218 -12.39 -5.56 22.75
CA THR A 218 -12.88 -4.17 22.61
C THR A 218 -12.00 -3.33 21.71
N THR A 219 -10.67 -3.37 21.90
CA THR A 219 -9.70 -2.67 21.05
C THR A 219 -9.74 -3.21 19.63
N LEU A 220 -9.85 -4.52 19.43
CA LEU A 220 -9.97 -5.11 18.09
C LEU A 220 -11.22 -4.65 17.36
N ARG A 221 -12.39 -4.61 18.04
CA ARG A 221 -13.64 -4.11 17.44
C ARG A 221 -13.50 -2.65 17.03
N LEU A 222 -12.93 -1.81 17.90
CA LEU A 222 -12.72 -0.39 17.61
C LEU A 222 -11.76 -0.20 16.42
N LEU A 223 -10.62 -0.89 16.39
CA LEU A 223 -9.69 -0.85 15.26
C LEU A 223 -10.35 -1.33 13.96
N SER A 224 -11.18 -2.36 14.04
CA SER A 224 -11.91 -2.89 12.90
C SER A 224 -12.98 -1.92 12.38
N SER A 225 -13.70 -1.22 13.25
CA SER A 225 -14.64 -0.18 12.82
C SER A 225 -13.92 1.02 12.18
N MET A 226 -12.77 1.42 12.73
CA MET A 226 -11.92 2.46 12.12
C MET A 226 -11.38 2.01 10.74
N ALA A 227 -10.99 0.75 10.60
CA ALA A 227 -10.56 0.19 9.31
C ALA A 227 -11.69 0.28 8.27
N LEU A 228 -12.93 -0.04 8.63
CA LEU A 228 -14.09 0.15 7.74
C LEU A 228 -14.28 1.63 7.35
N GLY A 229 -14.16 2.54 8.33
CA GLY A 229 -14.20 3.98 8.06
C GLY A 229 -13.13 4.43 7.06
N VAL A 230 -11.88 3.98 7.24
CA VAL A 230 -10.77 4.25 6.31
C VAL A 230 -11.08 3.71 4.90
N THR A 231 -11.72 2.54 4.80
CA THR A 231 -12.12 1.99 3.50
C THR A 231 -13.15 2.88 2.79
N VAL A 232 -14.12 3.40 3.52
CA VAL A 232 -15.11 4.35 2.97
C VAL A 232 -14.40 5.62 2.49
N LEU A 233 -13.48 6.17 3.29
CA LEU A 233 -12.70 7.35 2.91
C LEU A 233 -11.86 7.10 1.65
N MET A 234 -11.25 5.92 1.52
CA MET A 234 -10.54 5.56 0.27
C MET A 234 -11.49 5.49 -0.94
N GLY A 235 -12.70 4.99 -0.75
CA GLY A 235 -13.74 5.02 -1.78
C GLY A 235 -14.08 6.46 -2.20
N VAL A 236 -14.22 7.37 -1.24
CA VAL A 236 -14.46 8.79 -1.51
C VAL A 236 -13.29 9.41 -2.28
N ILE A 237 -12.04 9.15 -1.87
CA ILE A 237 -10.84 9.64 -2.56
C ILE A 237 -10.78 9.10 -3.99
N ALA A 238 -10.97 7.80 -4.18
CA ALA A 238 -10.92 7.18 -5.51
C ALA A 238 -12.03 7.73 -6.43
N SER A 239 -13.24 7.91 -5.89
CA SER A 239 -14.37 8.51 -6.63
C SER A 239 -14.12 9.99 -6.94
N GLY A 240 -13.56 10.73 -5.99
CA GLY A 240 -13.18 12.13 -6.17
C GLY A 240 -12.14 12.32 -7.28
N ILE A 241 -11.07 11.50 -7.26
CA ILE A 241 -10.05 11.51 -8.33
C ILE A 241 -10.68 11.14 -9.68
N GLY A 242 -11.53 10.11 -9.73
CA GLY A 242 -12.21 9.69 -10.96
C GLY A 242 -13.13 10.77 -11.50
N LEU A 243 -13.92 11.44 -10.63
CA LEU A 243 -14.81 12.52 -11.00
C LEU A 243 -14.04 13.76 -11.47
N TRP A 244 -12.94 14.08 -10.78
CA TRP A 244 -12.05 15.17 -11.19
C TRP A 244 -11.48 14.90 -12.59
N TRP A 245 -10.95 13.72 -12.85
CA TRP A 245 -10.44 13.32 -14.15
C TRP A 245 -11.49 13.34 -15.24
N ALA A 246 -12.70 12.81 -14.96
CA ALA A 246 -13.80 12.79 -15.92
C ALA A 246 -14.26 14.21 -16.26
N SER A 247 -14.29 15.12 -15.29
CA SER A 247 -14.66 16.51 -15.51
C SER A 247 -13.61 17.26 -16.33
N GLU A 248 -12.31 17.07 -16.05
CA GLU A 248 -11.24 17.67 -16.85
C GLU A 248 -11.23 17.14 -18.30
N ALA A 249 -11.44 15.83 -18.47
CA ALA A 249 -11.56 15.24 -19.81
C ALA A 249 -12.75 15.77 -20.61
N ALA A 250 -13.86 16.09 -19.94
CA ALA A 250 -15.05 16.61 -20.57
C ALA A 250 -14.95 18.10 -20.91
N TYR A 251 -14.33 18.90 -20.02
CA TYR A 251 -14.29 20.37 -20.16
C TYR A 251 -13.06 20.88 -20.89
N ASP A 252 -11.92 20.22 -20.76
CA ASP A 252 -10.69 20.60 -21.48
C ASP A 252 -9.86 19.37 -21.93
N PRO A 253 -10.33 18.64 -22.97
CA PRO A 253 -9.60 17.49 -23.50
C PRO A 253 -8.22 17.86 -24.05
N ARG A 254 -8.03 19.12 -24.49
CA ARG A 254 -6.72 19.61 -25.00
C ARG A 254 -5.73 19.81 -23.86
N PHE A 255 -6.19 20.15 -22.67
CA PHE A 255 -5.35 20.28 -21.50
C PHE A 255 -4.76 18.94 -21.09
N LEU A 256 -5.57 17.88 -21.02
CA LEU A 256 -5.08 16.52 -20.75
C LEU A 256 -4.06 16.07 -21.80
N ALA A 257 -4.30 16.34 -23.07
CA ALA A 257 -3.38 16.02 -24.16
C ALA A 257 -2.06 16.81 -24.08
N ASN A 258 -2.12 18.12 -23.76
CA ASN A 258 -0.94 19.00 -23.72
C ASN A 258 -0.14 18.88 -22.42
N SER A 259 -0.79 18.69 -21.27
CA SER A 259 -0.10 18.58 -19.99
C SER A 259 0.55 17.22 -19.77
N ILE A 260 0.05 16.17 -20.39
CA ILE A 260 0.76 14.89 -20.49
C ILE A 260 2.08 15.07 -21.24
N GLY A 261 2.18 16.08 -22.10
CA GLY A 261 3.33 16.39 -22.96
C GLY A 261 4.48 17.19 -22.32
N SER A 262 4.33 17.82 -21.17
CA SER A 262 5.33 18.77 -20.61
C SER A 262 6.24 18.20 -19.49
N GLY A 263 6.15 16.91 -19.17
CA GLY A 263 6.93 16.27 -18.11
C GLY A 263 8.17 15.52 -18.58
N VAL A 264 9.01 15.08 -17.64
CA VAL A 264 10.31 14.37 -17.83
C VAL A 264 10.25 13.14 -18.78
N PHE A 265 9.07 12.64 -19.08
CA PHE A 265 8.87 11.41 -19.87
C PHE A 265 8.07 11.62 -21.14
N VAL A 266 8.14 12.82 -21.72
CA VAL A 266 7.35 13.18 -22.89
C VAL A 266 7.96 12.68 -24.17
N THR A 267 7.41 11.65 -24.71
CA THR A 267 7.62 11.27 -26.12
C THR A 267 6.41 10.67 -26.79
N SER A 268 5.20 10.98 -26.41
CA SER A 268 4.02 10.62 -27.22
C SER A 268 2.71 10.80 -26.45
N SER A 269 1.59 10.76 -27.12
CA SER A 269 0.20 10.73 -26.68
C SER A 269 -0.20 9.62 -25.69
N VAL A 270 0.76 9.02 -24.99
CA VAL A 270 0.58 7.94 -24.03
C VAL A 270 0.80 8.47 -22.61
N LEU A 271 -0.07 8.08 -21.68
CA LEU A 271 0.07 8.36 -20.25
C LEU A 271 1.49 8.06 -19.76
N PRO A 272 2.15 8.99 -19.04
CA PRO A 272 3.53 8.76 -18.56
C PRO A 272 3.60 7.49 -17.71
N PRO A 273 4.58 6.62 -17.91
CA PRO A 273 4.70 5.36 -17.16
C PRO A 273 4.61 5.51 -15.64
N PRO A 274 5.20 6.54 -14.98
CA PRO A 274 5.06 6.72 -13.55
C PRO A 274 3.62 6.96 -13.08
N LEU A 275 2.81 7.62 -13.90
CA LEU A 275 1.39 7.88 -13.58
C LEU A 275 0.57 6.59 -13.65
N VAL A 276 0.82 5.76 -14.67
CA VAL A 276 0.20 4.43 -14.82
C VAL A 276 0.59 3.52 -13.65
N ILE A 277 1.87 3.53 -13.27
CA ILE A 277 2.39 2.75 -12.15
C ILE A 277 1.75 3.22 -10.83
N ALA A 278 1.70 4.53 -10.59
CA ALA A 278 1.05 5.09 -9.40
C ALA A 278 -0.44 4.72 -9.35
N GLY A 279 -1.17 4.87 -10.47
CA GLY A 279 -2.57 4.45 -10.58
C GLY A 279 -2.77 2.96 -10.31
N ALA A 280 -1.91 2.10 -10.86
CA ALA A 280 -1.96 0.65 -10.61
C ALA A 280 -1.75 0.33 -9.12
N PHE A 281 -0.78 0.95 -8.45
CA PHE A 281 -0.58 0.77 -7.00
C PHE A 281 -1.74 1.32 -6.17
N MET A 282 -2.37 2.43 -6.57
CA MET A 282 -3.60 2.91 -5.92
C MET A 282 -4.73 1.89 -6.05
N LEU A 283 -4.94 1.31 -7.22
CA LEU A 283 -5.95 0.26 -7.43
C LEU A 283 -5.65 -1.00 -6.61
N VAL A 284 -4.39 -1.43 -6.52
CA VAL A 284 -3.98 -2.55 -5.66
C VAL A 284 -4.23 -2.22 -4.19
N GLY A 285 -3.92 -1.01 -3.74
CA GLY A 285 -4.21 -0.52 -2.40
C GLY A 285 -5.70 -0.57 -2.08
N LEU A 286 -6.54 -0.06 -2.98
CA LEU A 286 -8.00 -0.07 -2.85
C LEU A 286 -8.56 -1.51 -2.82
N ALA A 287 -8.13 -2.38 -3.74
CA ALA A 287 -8.54 -3.78 -3.76
C ALA A 287 -8.15 -4.52 -2.47
N SER A 288 -6.93 -4.28 -1.96
CA SER A 288 -6.46 -4.83 -0.69
C SER A 288 -7.33 -4.37 0.49
N THR A 289 -7.71 -3.10 0.49
CA THR A 289 -8.56 -2.49 1.52
C THR A 289 -9.97 -3.07 1.49
N LEU A 290 -10.56 -3.24 0.30
CA LEU A 290 -11.87 -3.88 0.14
C LEU A 290 -11.84 -5.35 0.61
N ALA A 291 -10.80 -6.10 0.25
CA ALA A 291 -10.61 -7.47 0.73
C ALA A 291 -10.45 -7.54 2.25
N GLY A 292 -9.72 -6.58 2.84
CA GLY A 292 -9.58 -6.44 4.30
C GLY A 292 -10.91 -6.16 4.99
N SER A 293 -11.70 -5.25 4.43
CA SER A 293 -13.03 -4.89 4.94
C SER A 293 -14.03 -6.04 4.88
N ALA A 294 -14.02 -6.82 3.79
CA ALA A 294 -14.85 -8.01 3.69
C ALA A 294 -14.54 -9.02 4.81
N ARG A 295 -13.25 -9.18 5.19
CA ARG A 295 -12.83 -10.02 6.32
C ARG A 295 -13.27 -9.46 7.67
N VAL A 296 -13.15 -8.15 7.86
CA VAL A 296 -13.62 -7.48 9.07
C VAL A 296 -15.12 -7.73 9.27
N LEU A 297 -15.92 -7.55 8.21
CA LEU A 297 -17.37 -7.80 8.24
C LEU A 297 -17.68 -9.28 8.52
N GLY A 298 -16.93 -10.21 7.93
CA GLY A 298 -17.02 -11.64 8.22
C GLY A 298 -16.71 -11.97 9.69
N GLY A 299 -15.70 -11.32 10.26
CA GLY A 299 -15.34 -11.44 11.68
C GLY A 299 -16.43 -10.94 12.64
N PHE A 300 -17.09 -9.83 12.30
CA PHE A 300 -18.22 -9.30 13.09
C PHE A 300 -19.45 -10.21 13.09
N LYS A 301 -19.74 -10.90 11.98
CA LYS A 301 -20.88 -11.83 11.88
C LYS A 301 -20.71 -13.08 12.74
N ARG A 302 -19.49 -13.42 13.13
CA ARG A 302 -19.16 -14.63 13.92
C ARG A 302 -18.95 -14.32 15.43
N THR A 303 -19.05 -13.06 15.84
CA THR A 303 -18.96 -12.61 17.25
C THR A 303 -20.31 -12.35 17.85
#